data_ce22fd3ca541e93decce3235064e92a9
#
_entry.id   ce22fd3ca541e93decce3235064e92a9
#
_cell.length_a   1.000
_cell.length_b   1.000
_cell.length_c   1.000
_cell.angle_alpha   90.00
_cell.angle_beta   90.00
_cell.angle_gamma   90.00
#
_symmetry.space_group_name_H-M   'P 1'
#
loop_
_entity.id
_entity.type
_entity.pdbx_description
1 polymer ?
#
loop_
_entity_poly.entity_id
_entity_poly.type
_entity_poly.pdbx_seq_one_letter_code
_entity_poly.pdbx_strand_id
1 'polypeptide(L)'
;MTFKVWDSSRISTKLNNLIFIFIMKKVFSFILAASMMLAGTVAMAQPSIGIGFANSTDKVKSGSTTNSTNLSGFYVGGSYNINLAGALNVAPGVYYSLLTKSDADSYFGLVDTKVDVTEHYLSVPVMFNVGLNLSDGIVGRVYAGPTLAYGLASNTKVKGTVAGFSKDTKIDNYDDDYNYRRFDVMLGGGVAIDFFDMVRFNVGYDYGLVNRYSGDGDITRHRGQLNVG
;
A
#
# COMPACT_ATOMS: atom_id res chain seq x y z
N MET A 1 -49.44 -16.63 -6.12
CA MET A 1 -48.38 -16.61 -7.14
C MET A 1 -47.49 -15.39 -6.86
N THR A 2 -46.37 -15.57 -6.16
CA THR A 2 -45.45 -14.48 -5.79
C THR A 2 -44.40 -14.39 -6.85
N PHE A 3 -44.40 -13.31 -7.63
CA PHE A 3 -43.35 -12.99 -8.58
C PHE A 3 -42.06 -12.61 -7.82
N LYS A 4 -41.02 -13.41 -7.97
CA LYS A 4 -39.69 -13.13 -7.46
C LYS A 4 -39.11 -12.02 -8.31
N VAL A 5 -39.06 -10.79 -7.77
CA VAL A 5 -38.37 -9.64 -8.41
C VAL A 5 -36.91 -10.01 -8.50
N TRP A 6 -36.38 -10.09 -9.71
CA TRP A 6 -34.97 -10.33 -9.97
C TRP A 6 -34.18 -9.09 -9.56
N ASP A 7 -33.31 -9.25 -8.58
CA ASP A 7 -32.46 -8.19 -8.05
C ASP A 7 -31.28 -7.92 -9.02
N SER A 8 -31.50 -6.98 -9.93
CA SER A 8 -30.50 -6.58 -10.94
C SER A 8 -29.21 -6.01 -10.32
N SER A 9 -29.28 -5.50 -9.08
CA SER A 9 -28.13 -4.95 -8.38
C SER A 9 -27.10 -6.03 -8.03
N ARG A 10 -27.54 -7.20 -7.59
CA ARG A 10 -26.67 -8.34 -7.28
C ARG A 10 -25.97 -8.93 -8.51
N ILE A 11 -26.60 -8.85 -9.68
CA ILE A 11 -26.01 -9.34 -10.93
C ILE A 11 -24.93 -8.38 -11.39
N SER A 12 -25.18 -7.07 -11.31
CA SER A 12 -24.19 -6.04 -11.66
C SER A 12 -22.93 -6.13 -10.78
N THR A 13 -23.12 -6.29 -9.46
CA THR A 13 -21.99 -6.42 -8.52
C THR A 13 -21.16 -7.69 -8.78
N LYS A 14 -21.81 -8.83 -9.04
CA LYS A 14 -21.12 -10.09 -9.39
C LYS A 14 -20.37 -9.96 -10.73
N LEU A 15 -20.95 -9.30 -11.71
CA LEU A 15 -20.33 -9.11 -13.02
C LEU A 15 -19.10 -8.20 -12.91
N ASN A 16 -19.21 -7.10 -12.16
CA ASN A 16 -18.06 -6.21 -11.90
C ASN A 16 -16.93 -6.90 -11.15
N ASN A 17 -17.26 -7.74 -10.16
CA ASN A 17 -16.26 -8.54 -9.45
C ASN A 17 -15.60 -9.58 -10.36
N LEU A 18 -16.34 -10.20 -11.27
CA LEU A 18 -15.80 -11.17 -12.23
C LEU A 18 -14.86 -10.49 -13.24
N ILE A 19 -15.25 -9.33 -13.78
CA ILE A 19 -14.43 -8.53 -14.68
C ILE A 19 -13.16 -8.07 -13.96
N PHE A 20 -13.28 -7.62 -12.71
CA PHE A 20 -12.15 -7.20 -11.90
C PHE A 20 -11.15 -8.35 -11.63
N ILE A 21 -11.66 -9.53 -11.26
CA ILE A 21 -10.82 -10.74 -11.05
C ILE A 21 -10.14 -11.14 -12.37
N PHE A 22 -10.83 -11.04 -13.50
CA PHE A 22 -10.26 -11.38 -14.81
C PHE A 22 -9.15 -10.41 -15.23
N ILE A 23 -9.35 -9.10 -15.00
CA ILE A 23 -8.32 -8.06 -15.24
C ILE A 23 -7.13 -8.29 -14.31
N MET A 24 -7.36 -8.54 -13.01
CA MET A 24 -6.32 -8.83 -12.05
C MET A 24 -5.46 -10.05 -12.44
N LYS A 25 -6.11 -11.15 -12.87
CA LYS A 25 -5.38 -12.33 -13.36
C LYS A 25 -4.51 -12.01 -14.57
N LYS A 26 -5.00 -11.21 -15.53
CA LYS A 26 -4.22 -10.80 -16.70
C LYS A 26 -3.06 -9.88 -16.33
N VAL A 27 -3.29 -8.89 -15.45
CA VAL A 27 -2.24 -8.00 -14.95
C VAL A 27 -1.18 -8.79 -14.17
N PHE A 28 -1.59 -9.70 -13.29
CA PHE A 28 -0.68 -10.57 -12.56
C PHE A 28 0.11 -11.50 -13.48
N SER A 29 -0.54 -12.10 -14.48
CA SER A 29 0.13 -12.93 -15.49
C SER A 29 1.10 -12.13 -16.35
N PHE A 30 0.77 -10.88 -16.68
CA PHE A 30 1.65 -9.99 -17.42
C PHE A 30 2.88 -9.58 -16.58
N ILE A 31 2.69 -9.27 -15.31
CA ILE A 31 3.79 -8.98 -14.36
C ILE A 31 4.66 -10.20 -14.17
N LEU A 32 4.07 -11.39 -14.02
CA LEU A 32 4.80 -12.65 -13.88
C LEU A 32 5.57 -12.99 -15.17
N ALA A 33 4.96 -12.81 -16.33
CA ALA A 33 5.62 -13.02 -17.62
C ALA A 33 6.74 -12.00 -17.86
N ALA A 34 6.52 -10.72 -17.52
CA ALA A 34 7.55 -9.68 -17.59
C ALA A 34 8.71 -9.97 -16.64
N SER A 35 8.43 -10.46 -15.42
CA SER A 35 9.46 -10.86 -14.45
C SER A 35 10.23 -12.12 -14.92
N MET A 36 9.56 -13.05 -15.60
CA MET A 36 10.22 -14.23 -16.20
C MET A 36 11.07 -13.88 -17.43
N MET A 37 10.63 -12.92 -18.28
CA MET A 37 11.44 -12.43 -19.39
C MET A 37 12.68 -11.67 -18.90
N LEU A 38 12.56 -10.95 -17.80
CA LEU A 38 13.69 -10.29 -17.12
C LEU A 38 14.62 -11.32 -16.46
N ALA A 39 14.13 -12.50 -16.06
CA ALA A 39 14.94 -13.57 -15.48
C ALA A 39 15.98 -14.16 -16.47
N GLY A 40 15.76 -14.03 -17.79
CA GLY A 40 16.75 -14.37 -18.81
C GLY A 40 17.98 -13.46 -18.84
N THR A 41 17.93 -12.27 -18.23
CA THR A 41 19.03 -11.31 -18.10
C THR A 41 19.71 -11.34 -16.73
N VAL A 42 19.45 -12.38 -15.92
CA VAL A 42 19.84 -12.50 -14.49
C VAL A 42 21.36 -12.47 -14.25
N ALA A 43 22.20 -12.62 -15.28
CA ALA A 43 23.64 -12.51 -15.14
C ALA A 43 24.14 -11.12 -14.68
N MET A 44 23.28 -10.09 -14.72
CA MET A 44 23.60 -8.72 -14.33
C MET A 44 22.64 -8.12 -13.27
N ALA A 45 21.72 -8.91 -12.71
CA ALA A 45 20.77 -8.44 -11.71
C ALA A 45 21.40 -8.49 -10.31
N GLN A 46 21.38 -7.38 -9.60
CA GLN A 46 21.85 -7.30 -8.22
C GLN A 46 20.65 -7.44 -7.25
N PRO A 47 20.55 -8.54 -6.49
CA PRO A 47 19.54 -8.69 -5.46
C PRO A 47 19.82 -7.73 -4.29
N SER A 48 18.76 -7.17 -3.73
CA SER A 48 18.84 -6.33 -2.54
C SER A 48 17.73 -6.68 -1.56
N ILE A 49 18.05 -6.57 -0.28
CA ILE A 49 17.08 -6.66 0.81
C ILE A 49 16.92 -5.25 1.37
N GLY A 50 15.68 -4.83 1.59
CA GLY A 50 15.37 -3.51 2.13
C GLY A 50 14.50 -3.61 3.38
N ILE A 51 14.82 -2.77 4.33
CA ILE A 51 14.01 -2.51 5.52
C ILE A 51 13.89 -0.99 5.67
N GLY A 52 12.79 -0.52 6.21
CA GLY A 52 12.63 0.91 6.46
C GLY A 52 11.37 1.25 7.22
N PHE A 53 11.21 2.54 7.44
CA PHE A 53 10.03 3.15 8.04
C PHE A 53 9.05 3.57 6.96
N ALA A 54 7.75 3.34 7.21
CA ALA A 54 6.67 3.80 6.34
C ALA A 54 5.66 4.62 7.15
N ASN A 55 5.25 5.76 6.60
CA ASN A 55 4.15 6.56 7.10
C ASN A 55 3.08 6.69 6.02
N SER A 56 1.91 6.15 6.27
CA SER A 56 0.78 6.14 5.35
C SER A 56 -0.28 7.12 5.82
N THR A 57 -0.72 7.99 4.91
CA THR A 57 -1.82 8.94 5.12
C THR A 57 -3.00 8.54 4.25
N ASP A 58 -4.09 8.13 4.87
CA ASP A 58 -5.37 7.92 4.20
C ASP A 58 -6.17 9.23 4.24
N LYS A 59 -6.51 9.77 3.06
CA LYS A 59 -7.35 10.97 2.91
C LYS A 59 -8.73 10.55 2.43
N VAL A 60 -9.74 10.82 3.24
CA VAL A 60 -11.14 10.60 2.91
C VAL A 60 -11.80 11.95 2.67
N LYS A 61 -12.32 12.15 1.47
CA LYS A 61 -13.07 13.35 1.09
C LYS A 61 -14.55 12.97 0.90
N SER A 62 -15.43 13.70 1.57
CA SER A 62 -16.89 13.60 1.45
C SER A 62 -17.47 15.01 1.30
N GLY A 63 -17.93 15.35 0.10
CA GLY A 63 -18.32 16.70 -0.24
C GLY A 63 -17.18 17.71 -0.04
N SER A 64 -17.38 18.70 0.83
CA SER A 64 -16.37 19.73 1.18
C SER A 64 -15.47 19.34 2.36
N THR A 65 -15.76 18.24 3.06
CA THR A 65 -15.00 17.81 4.24
C THR A 65 -13.91 16.83 3.84
N THR A 66 -12.69 17.06 4.33
CA THR A 66 -11.56 16.16 4.15
C THR A 66 -11.03 15.73 5.52
N ASN A 67 -11.03 14.43 5.77
CA ASN A 67 -10.42 13.82 6.96
C ASN A 67 -9.16 13.05 6.55
N SER A 68 -8.13 13.12 7.37
CA SER A 68 -6.87 12.43 7.16
C SER A 68 -6.54 11.55 8.36
N THR A 69 -6.14 10.32 8.09
CA THR A 69 -5.67 9.38 9.11
C THR A 69 -4.26 8.94 8.76
N ASN A 70 -3.34 9.07 9.70
CA ASN A 70 -1.95 8.68 9.54
C ASN A 70 -1.68 7.37 10.29
N LEU A 71 -1.06 6.40 9.60
CA LEU A 71 -0.56 5.17 10.18
C LEU A 71 0.96 5.12 9.96
N SER A 72 1.70 4.69 10.96
CA SER A 72 3.16 4.58 10.91
C SER A 72 3.60 3.16 11.20
N GLY A 73 4.73 2.76 10.64
CA GLY A 73 5.27 1.43 10.86
C GLY A 73 6.51 1.15 10.04
N PHE A 74 6.73 -0.10 9.71
CA PHE A 74 7.92 -0.51 8.96
C PHE A 74 7.53 -1.33 7.73
N TYR A 75 8.47 -1.38 6.79
CA TYR A 75 8.44 -2.32 5.69
C TYR A 75 9.71 -3.17 5.65
N VAL A 76 9.59 -4.36 5.08
CA VAL A 76 10.69 -5.26 4.79
C VAL A 76 10.41 -5.97 3.47
N GLY A 77 11.44 -6.21 2.69
CA GLY A 77 11.27 -6.90 1.42
C GLY A 77 12.57 -7.04 0.65
N GLY A 78 12.42 -7.31 -0.64
CA GLY A 78 13.55 -7.44 -1.55
C GLY A 78 13.22 -6.90 -2.93
N SER A 79 14.27 -6.55 -3.66
CA SER A 79 14.18 -6.11 -5.05
C SER A 79 15.39 -6.62 -5.85
N TYR A 80 15.25 -6.58 -7.17
CA TYR A 80 16.33 -6.84 -8.10
C TYR A 80 16.61 -5.59 -8.90
N ASN A 81 17.86 -5.11 -8.87
CA ASN A 81 18.28 -3.99 -9.68
C ASN A 81 18.85 -4.51 -11.00
N ILE A 82 18.15 -4.23 -12.11
CA ILE A 82 18.47 -4.70 -13.45
C ILE A 82 18.92 -3.50 -14.26
N ASN A 83 20.15 -3.53 -14.74
CA ASN A 83 20.68 -2.49 -15.62
C ASN A 83 20.03 -2.62 -17.01
N LEU A 84 19.43 -1.55 -17.51
CA LEU A 84 18.83 -1.50 -18.84
C LEU A 84 19.79 -0.91 -19.87
N ALA A 85 20.29 0.29 -19.60
CA ALA A 85 21.25 0.97 -20.48
C ALA A 85 21.96 2.12 -19.74
N GLY A 86 23.27 2.12 -19.71
CA GLY A 86 24.06 3.18 -19.07
C GLY A 86 23.71 3.36 -17.59
N ALA A 87 23.21 4.53 -17.22
CA ALA A 87 22.83 4.86 -15.84
C ALA A 87 21.39 4.46 -15.49
N LEU A 88 20.59 3.98 -16.49
CA LEU A 88 19.19 3.61 -16.31
C LEU A 88 19.05 2.17 -15.85
N ASN A 89 18.35 1.97 -14.75
CA ASN A 89 18.03 0.67 -14.19
C ASN A 89 16.52 0.53 -13.95
N VAL A 90 16.03 -0.70 -13.87
CA VAL A 90 14.70 -1.03 -13.36
C VAL A 90 14.84 -1.93 -12.14
N ALA A 91 14.06 -1.65 -11.12
CA ALA A 91 14.10 -2.36 -9.85
C ALA A 91 12.70 -2.88 -9.48
N PRO A 92 12.27 -4.06 -9.99
CA PRO A 92 11.11 -4.75 -9.47
C PRO A 92 11.39 -5.27 -8.06
N GLY A 93 10.38 -5.22 -7.19
CA GLY A 93 10.52 -5.67 -5.81
C GLY A 93 9.23 -6.23 -5.23
N VAL A 94 9.35 -6.82 -4.04
CA VAL A 94 8.23 -7.26 -3.21
C VAL A 94 8.50 -6.84 -1.78
N TYR A 95 7.58 -6.12 -1.17
CA TYR A 95 7.70 -5.59 0.19
C TYR A 95 6.45 -5.86 0.99
N TYR A 96 6.64 -6.23 2.23
CA TYR A 96 5.59 -6.32 3.23
C TYR A 96 5.69 -5.12 4.16
N SER A 97 4.54 -4.49 4.47
CA SER A 97 4.44 -3.35 5.38
C SER A 97 3.46 -3.65 6.51
N LEU A 98 3.85 -3.32 7.72
CA LEU A 98 3.03 -3.32 8.92
C LEU A 98 2.87 -1.87 9.40
N LEU A 99 1.64 -1.36 9.35
CA LEU A 99 1.30 0.01 9.72
C LEU A 99 0.34 0.01 10.90
N THR A 100 0.58 0.88 11.87
CA THR A 100 -0.24 0.97 13.08
C THR A 100 -0.55 2.43 13.42
N LYS A 101 -1.70 2.62 14.07
CA LYS A 101 -2.09 3.87 14.74
C LYS A 101 -2.76 3.53 16.06
N SER A 102 -2.47 4.30 17.08
CA SER A 102 -3.13 4.18 18.38
C SER A 102 -3.55 5.57 18.84
N ASP A 103 -4.85 5.77 19.02
CA ASP A 103 -5.43 6.98 19.60
C ASP A 103 -6.10 6.60 20.92
N ALA A 104 -5.87 7.40 21.96
CA ALA A 104 -6.49 7.23 23.26
C ALA A 104 -7.05 8.55 23.75
N ASP A 105 -8.34 8.56 24.07
CA ASP A 105 -9.05 9.70 24.65
C ASP A 105 -9.60 9.32 26.04
N SER A 106 -9.45 10.23 27.01
CA SER A 106 -9.98 10.08 28.34
C SER A 106 -10.87 11.27 28.69
N TYR A 107 -12.11 10.98 29.07
CA TYR A 107 -13.07 12.00 29.47
C TYR A 107 -13.28 11.95 30.99
N PHE A 108 -12.84 12.99 31.69
CA PHE A 108 -12.97 13.19 33.14
C PHE A 108 -12.51 12.01 34.01
N GLY A 109 -11.61 11.16 33.51
CA GLY A 109 -11.12 9.97 34.24
C GLY A 109 -12.19 8.89 34.48
N LEU A 110 -13.38 9.00 33.89
CA LEU A 110 -14.50 8.05 34.06
C LEU A 110 -14.76 7.22 32.81
N VAL A 111 -14.38 7.73 31.63
CA VAL A 111 -14.55 7.04 30.35
C VAL A 111 -13.24 7.13 29.59
N ASP A 112 -12.62 6.00 29.37
CA ASP A 112 -11.43 5.87 28.54
C ASP A 112 -11.80 5.14 27.25
N THR A 113 -11.41 5.71 26.11
CA THR A 113 -11.57 5.07 24.81
C THR A 113 -10.22 4.96 24.14
N LYS A 114 -9.86 3.75 23.70
CA LYS A 114 -8.64 3.50 22.93
C LYS A 114 -9.01 2.86 21.59
N VAL A 115 -8.50 3.46 20.51
CA VAL A 115 -8.68 2.95 19.15
C VAL A 115 -7.31 2.59 18.59
N ASP A 116 -7.09 1.30 18.34
CA ASP A 116 -5.89 0.77 17.71
C ASP A 116 -6.24 0.31 16.29
N VAL A 117 -5.59 0.87 15.28
CA VAL A 117 -5.70 0.44 13.87
C VAL A 117 -4.40 -0.26 13.48
N THR A 118 -4.52 -1.42 12.85
CA THR A 118 -3.38 -2.18 12.33
C THR A 118 -3.67 -2.63 10.91
N GLU A 119 -2.76 -2.32 9.99
CA GLU A 119 -2.87 -2.67 8.58
C GLU A 119 -1.63 -3.42 8.09
N HIS A 120 -1.86 -4.45 7.29
CA HIS A 120 -0.83 -5.28 6.67
C HIS A 120 -0.95 -5.18 5.16
N TYR A 121 0.13 -4.84 4.47
CA TYR A 121 0.18 -4.70 3.03
C TYR A 121 1.28 -5.52 2.40
N LEU A 122 0.98 -6.05 1.23
CA LEU A 122 1.96 -6.55 0.27
C LEU A 122 2.04 -5.54 -0.88
N SER A 123 3.26 -5.09 -1.21
CA SER A 123 3.50 -4.11 -2.27
C SER A 123 4.49 -4.68 -3.28
N VAL A 124 4.21 -4.45 -4.56
CA VAL A 124 5.05 -4.85 -5.69
C VAL A 124 5.42 -3.60 -6.49
N PRO A 125 6.48 -2.88 -6.10
CA PRO A 125 7.00 -1.75 -6.87
C PRO A 125 7.73 -2.22 -8.12
N VAL A 126 7.69 -1.40 -9.17
CA VAL A 126 8.56 -1.47 -10.35
C VAL A 126 9.14 -0.08 -10.55
N MET A 127 10.31 0.17 -9.96
CA MET A 127 10.94 1.48 -9.97
C MET A 127 11.98 1.59 -11.08
N PHE A 128 11.85 2.61 -11.91
CA PHE A 128 12.90 3.05 -12.82
C PHE A 128 13.81 4.01 -12.07
N ASN A 129 15.11 3.80 -12.15
CA ASN A 129 16.06 4.64 -11.44
C ASN A 129 17.25 5.01 -12.32
N VAL A 130 17.74 6.23 -12.12
CA VAL A 130 18.93 6.79 -12.78
C VAL A 130 19.94 7.11 -11.71
N GLY A 131 21.15 6.57 -11.88
CA GLY A 131 22.28 6.81 -10.97
C GLY A 131 23.26 7.81 -11.53
N LEU A 132 23.79 8.67 -10.66
CA LEU A 132 24.88 9.61 -10.93
C LEU A 132 26.01 9.38 -9.94
N ASN A 133 27.21 9.12 -10.41
CA ASN A 133 28.38 9.02 -9.56
C ASN A 133 28.70 10.38 -8.95
N LEU A 134 28.61 10.49 -7.63
CA LEU A 134 28.88 11.71 -6.88
C LEU A 134 30.37 11.74 -6.44
N SER A 135 30.89 10.57 -6.07
CA SER A 135 32.28 10.35 -5.68
C SER A 135 32.61 8.87 -5.81
N ASP A 136 33.87 8.51 -5.58
CA ASP A 136 34.30 7.11 -5.55
C ASP A 136 33.50 6.33 -4.48
N GLY A 137 32.75 5.32 -4.94
CA GLY A 137 31.90 4.49 -4.08
C GLY A 137 30.60 5.16 -3.61
N ILE A 138 30.26 6.38 -4.08
CA ILE A 138 29.02 7.07 -3.74
C ILE A 138 28.22 7.38 -4.99
N VAL A 139 27.00 6.82 -5.08
CA VAL A 139 26.07 7.01 -6.20
C VAL A 139 24.76 7.62 -5.70
N GLY A 140 24.46 8.83 -6.18
CA GLY A 140 23.13 9.43 -6.01
C GLY A 140 22.15 8.85 -7.02
N ARG A 141 20.93 8.56 -6.60
CA ARG A 141 19.87 8.05 -7.49
C ARG A 141 18.60 8.85 -7.36
N VAL A 142 17.92 8.98 -8.50
CA VAL A 142 16.52 9.42 -8.56
C VAL A 142 15.72 8.25 -9.11
N TYR A 143 14.59 7.97 -8.52
CA TYR A 143 13.74 6.88 -8.96
C TYR A 143 12.27 7.27 -9.01
N ALA A 144 11.51 6.66 -9.92
CA ALA A 144 10.07 6.78 -10.02
C ALA A 144 9.48 5.52 -10.66
N GLY A 145 8.22 5.21 -10.32
CA GLY A 145 7.54 4.07 -10.91
C GLY A 145 6.22 3.73 -10.24
N PRO A 146 5.50 2.77 -10.83
CA PRO A 146 4.26 2.25 -10.27
C PRO A 146 4.54 1.24 -9.15
N THR A 147 3.62 1.22 -8.17
CA THR A 147 3.55 0.21 -7.11
C THR A 147 2.15 -0.38 -7.08
N LEU A 148 2.05 -1.70 -7.15
CA LEU A 148 0.81 -2.41 -6.88
C LEU A 148 0.79 -2.76 -5.39
N ALA A 149 -0.25 -2.34 -4.67
CA ALA A 149 -0.40 -2.63 -3.24
C ALA A 149 -1.67 -3.45 -3.00
N TYR A 150 -1.56 -4.44 -2.11
CA TYR A 150 -2.67 -5.28 -1.70
C TYR A 150 -2.75 -5.38 -0.18
N GLY A 151 -3.91 -5.00 0.38
CA GLY A 151 -4.19 -5.11 1.80
C GLY A 151 -4.46 -6.55 2.20
N LEU A 152 -3.58 -7.14 2.99
CA LEU A 152 -3.71 -8.50 3.51
C LEU A 152 -4.71 -8.54 4.67
N ALA A 153 -4.58 -7.60 5.60
CA ALA A 153 -5.47 -7.43 6.73
C ALA A 153 -5.52 -5.95 7.15
N SER A 154 -6.69 -5.51 7.62
CA SER A 154 -6.89 -4.19 8.23
C SER A 154 -7.86 -4.35 9.39
N ASN A 155 -7.38 -4.15 10.61
CA ASN A 155 -8.18 -4.37 11.81
C ASN A 155 -8.21 -3.09 12.66
N THR A 156 -9.41 -2.76 13.13
CA THR A 156 -9.63 -1.71 14.13
C THR A 156 -10.08 -2.35 15.44
N LYS A 157 -9.35 -2.11 16.52
CA LYS A 157 -9.73 -2.52 17.87
C LYS A 157 -10.18 -1.28 18.63
N VAL A 158 -11.40 -1.31 19.14
CA VAL A 158 -11.94 -0.27 20.00
C VAL A 158 -12.08 -0.85 21.41
N LYS A 159 -11.40 -0.25 22.36
CA LYS A 159 -11.52 -0.55 23.80
C LYS A 159 -12.20 0.61 24.48
N GLY A 160 -13.37 0.36 25.08
CA GLY A 160 -14.07 1.33 25.91
C GLY A 160 -14.06 0.86 27.37
N THR A 161 -13.64 1.73 28.28
CA THR A 161 -13.68 1.50 29.73
C THR A 161 -14.59 2.53 30.35
N VAL A 162 -15.64 2.10 31.06
CA VAL A 162 -16.56 2.96 31.80
C VAL A 162 -16.63 2.47 33.24
N ALA A 163 -16.26 3.30 34.20
CA ALA A 163 -16.29 2.99 35.64
C ALA A 163 -15.66 1.62 35.99
N GLY A 164 -14.54 1.26 35.32
CA GLY A 164 -13.82 0.00 35.56
C GLY A 164 -14.32 -1.19 34.75
N PHE A 165 -15.41 -1.08 34.00
CA PHE A 165 -15.87 -2.12 33.07
C PHE A 165 -15.34 -1.87 31.66
N SER A 166 -14.57 -2.83 31.12
CA SER A 166 -14.00 -2.73 29.78
C SER A 166 -14.78 -3.60 28.78
N LYS A 167 -15.00 -3.05 27.59
CA LYS A 167 -15.55 -3.79 26.43
C LYS A 167 -14.62 -3.60 25.25
N ASP A 168 -14.17 -4.71 24.68
CA ASP A 168 -13.34 -4.74 23.49
C ASP A 168 -14.18 -5.15 22.28
N THR A 169 -14.05 -4.39 21.19
CA THR A 169 -14.67 -4.72 19.90
C THR A 169 -13.57 -4.72 18.85
N LYS A 170 -13.49 -5.78 18.04
CA LYS A 170 -12.59 -5.90 16.89
C LYS A 170 -13.41 -5.84 15.61
N ILE A 171 -13.00 -4.97 14.69
CA ILE A 171 -13.62 -4.75 13.39
C ILE A 171 -12.60 -5.13 12.32
N ASP A 172 -12.98 -5.95 11.34
CA ASP A 172 -12.23 -6.14 10.10
C ASP A 172 -12.67 -5.07 9.11
N ASN A 173 -11.80 -4.14 8.77
CA ASN A 173 -12.11 -3.05 7.86
C ASN A 173 -12.31 -3.53 6.41
N TYR A 174 -11.93 -4.77 6.09
CA TYR A 174 -12.13 -5.38 4.78
C TYR A 174 -13.41 -6.22 4.69
N ASP A 175 -14.24 -6.21 5.72
CA ASP A 175 -15.58 -6.81 5.66
C ASP A 175 -16.45 -6.04 4.67
N ASP A 176 -17.38 -6.73 4.00
CA ASP A 176 -18.22 -6.18 2.93
C ASP A 176 -19.02 -4.95 3.37
N ASP A 177 -19.34 -4.86 4.68
CA ASP A 177 -20.08 -3.74 5.28
C ASP A 177 -19.34 -2.40 5.26
N TYR A 178 -18.00 -2.41 5.14
CA TYR A 178 -17.17 -1.19 5.22
C TYR A 178 -16.75 -0.62 3.87
N ASN A 179 -17.08 -1.29 2.77
CA ASN A 179 -16.79 -0.83 1.40
C ASN A 179 -15.34 -0.40 1.17
N TYR A 180 -14.37 -1.12 1.78
CA TYR A 180 -12.96 -0.79 1.72
C TYR A 180 -12.19 -1.74 0.80
N ARG A 181 -11.62 -1.19 -0.28
CA ARG A 181 -10.88 -1.98 -1.27
C ARG A 181 -9.50 -2.36 -0.76
N ARG A 182 -9.14 -3.63 -0.96
CA ARG A 182 -7.81 -4.17 -0.63
C ARG A 182 -6.73 -3.77 -1.63
N PHE A 183 -7.11 -3.55 -2.88
CA PHE A 183 -6.19 -3.28 -3.98
C PHE A 183 -6.01 -1.78 -4.21
N ASP A 184 -4.76 -1.37 -4.42
CA ASP A 184 -4.39 -0.01 -4.80
C ASP A 184 -3.30 -0.04 -5.89
N VAL A 185 -3.32 0.95 -6.76
CA VAL A 185 -2.25 1.27 -7.71
C VAL A 185 -1.69 2.61 -7.31
N MET A 186 -0.42 2.63 -6.98
CA MET A 186 0.26 3.85 -6.57
C MET A 186 1.28 4.27 -7.62
N LEU A 187 1.50 5.56 -7.75
CA LEU A 187 2.61 6.13 -8.50
C LEU A 187 3.49 6.88 -7.51
N GLY A 188 4.77 6.60 -7.55
CA GLY A 188 5.69 7.20 -6.60
C GLY A 188 7.06 7.46 -7.17
N GLY A 189 7.88 8.05 -6.32
CA GLY A 189 9.27 8.31 -6.62
C GLY A 189 10.01 8.89 -5.43
N GLY A 190 11.31 9.03 -5.59
CA GLY A 190 12.17 9.50 -4.52
C GLY A 190 13.63 9.62 -4.94
N VAL A 191 14.43 9.75 -3.92
CA VAL A 191 15.90 9.83 -4.05
C VAL A 191 16.56 8.77 -3.18
N ALA A 192 17.73 8.31 -3.59
CA ALA A 192 18.55 7.39 -2.83
C ALA A 192 20.03 7.74 -2.95
N ILE A 193 20.79 7.29 -1.99
CA ILE A 193 22.25 7.33 -2.00
C ILE A 193 22.75 5.93 -1.74
N ASP A 194 23.56 5.42 -2.66
CA ASP A 194 24.26 4.14 -2.53
C ASP A 194 25.69 4.39 -2.04
N PHE A 195 26.14 3.58 -1.10
CA PHE A 195 27.49 3.57 -0.59
C PHE A 195 28.15 2.23 -0.93
N PHE A 196 29.22 2.29 -1.71
CA PHE A 196 30.08 1.15 -2.08
C PHE A 196 29.32 -0.04 -2.69
N ASP A 197 28.19 0.24 -3.37
CA ASP A 197 27.24 -0.77 -3.91
C ASP A 197 26.70 -1.78 -2.87
N MET A 198 26.87 -1.49 -1.57
CA MET A 198 26.49 -2.37 -0.47
C MET A 198 25.29 -1.87 0.32
N VAL A 199 25.26 -0.55 0.60
CA VAL A 199 24.22 0.05 1.44
C VAL A 199 23.54 1.18 0.68
N ARG A 200 22.21 1.16 0.70
CA ARG A 200 21.36 2.21 0.11
C ARG A 200 20.51 2.86 1.19
N PHE A 201 20.52 4.18 1.23
CA PHE A 201 19.54 4.99 1.93
C PHE A 201 18.59 5.61 0.93
N ASN A 202 17.30 5.55 1.18
CA ASN A 202 16.29 6.10 0.29
C ASN A 202 15.20 6.86 1.05
N VAL A 203 14.65 7.87 0.38
CA VAL A 203 13.44 8.59 0.80
C VAL A 203 12.55 8.72 -0.42
N GLY A 204 11.30 8.29 -0.30
CA GLY A 204 10.34 8.33 -1.39
C GLY A 204 8.92 8.52 -0.92
N TYR A 205 8.08 8.92 -1.84
CA TYR A 205 6.65 9.12 -1.62
C TYR A 205 5.86 8.45 -2.74
N ASP A 206 4.84 7.66 -2.36
CA ASP A 206 3.90 7.01 -3.24
C ASP A 206 2.51 7.59 -3.04
N TYR A 207 1.77 7.84 -4.14
CA TYR A 207 0.40 8.32 -4.13
C TYR A 207 -0.53 7.31 -4.78
N GLY A 208 -1.58 6.89 -4.06
CA GLY A 208 -2.59 5.96 -4.53
C GLY A 208 -3.54 6.60 -5.53
N LEU A 209 -3.65 6.00 -6.70
CA LEU A 209 -4.47 6.47 -7.81
C LEU A 209 -5.89 5.91 -7.75
N VAL A 210 -6.09 4.78 -7.09
CA VAL A 210 -7.40 4.11 -6.98
C VAL A 210 -8.21 4.72 -5.85
N ASN A 211 -9.50 4.99 -6.11
CA ASN A 211 -10.43 5.27 -5.02
C ASN A 211 -10.67 3.99 -4.23
N ARG A 212 -10.18 3.94 -2.99
CA ARG A 212 -10.28 2.77 -2.10
C ARG A 212 -11.64 2.65 -1.40
N TYR A 213 -12.54 3.59 -1.60
CA TYR A 213 -13.93 3.47 -1.20
C TYR A 213 -14.76 2.90 -2.35
N SER A 214 -15.55 1.85 -2.09
CA SER A 214 -16.37 1.14 -3.09
C SER A 214 -17.87 1.28 -2.86
N GLY A 215 -18.30 2.05 -1.85
CA GLY A 215 -19.70 2.33 -1.58
C GLY A 215 -20.30 3.39 -2.50
N ASP A 216 -21.62 3.55 -2.42
CA ASP A 216 -22.37 4.57 -3.14
C ASP A 216 -22.11 5.95 -2.52
N GLY A 217 -22.08 7.00 -3.35
CA GLY A 217 -21.94 8.39 -2.94
C GLY A 217 -20.62 9.05 -3.38
N ASP A 218 -20.53 10.36 -3.14
CA ASP A 218 -19.43 11.22 -3.56
C ASP A 218 -18.26 11.17 -2.54
N ILE A 219 -17.86 9.93 -2.17
CA ILE A 219 -16.77 9.69 -1.23
C ILE A 219 -15.55 9.21 -2.01
N THR A 220 -14.42 9.91 -1.83
CA THR A 220 -13.14 9.45 -2.36
C THR A 220 -12.17 9.17 -1.22
N ARG A 221 -11.43 8.06 -1.34
CA ARG A 221 -10.39 7.67 -0.39
C ARG A 221 -9.11 7.33 -1.13
N HIS A 222 -8.08 8.14 -0.91
CA HIS A 222 -6.75 7.95 -1.50
C HIS A 222 -5.70 7.83 -0.41
N ARG A 223 -4.70 7.00 -0.70
CA ARG A 223 -3.56 6.76 0.17
C ARG A 223 -2.33 7.48 -0.34
N GLY A 224 -1.62 8.18 0.55
CA GLY A 224 -0.25 8.61 0.33
C GLY A 224 0.67 7.82 1.26
N GLN A 225 1.89 7.50 0.85
CA GLN A 225 2.85 6.80 1.71
C GLN A 225 4.25 7.38 1.55
N LEU A 226 4.82 7.86 2.65
CA LEU A 226 6.23 8.22 2.78
C LEU A 226 7.01 6.97 3.19
N ASN A 227 8.11 6.69 2.51
CA ASN A 227 9.01 5.57 2.79
C ASN A 227 10.42 6.12 3.05
N VAL A 228 11.06 5.62 4.11
CA VAL A 228 12.45 5.94 4.48
C VAL A 228 13.14 4.63 4.81
N GLY A 229 14.21 4.30 4.11
CA GLY A 229 14.93 3.02 4.29
C GLY A 229 16.40 3.11 3.92
#